data_5a265510822713537e6f503b275555d9
#
_entry.id   5a265510822713537e6f503b275555d9
#
_cell.length_a   1.000
_cell.length_b   1.000
_cell.length_c   1.000
_cell.angle_alpha   90.00
_cell.angle_beta   90.00
_cell.angle_gamma   90.00
#
_symmetry.space_group_name_H-M   'P 1'
#
loop_
_entity.id
_entity.type
_entity.pdbx_description
1 polymer ?
#
loop_
_entity_poly.entity_id
_entity_poly.type
_entity_poly.pdbx_seq_one_letter_code
_entity_poly.pdbx_strand_id
1 'polypeptide(L)'
;MICYKKATLEELEALWDRDIAENPGDARYLRWKRSFLHRNLTGRSATFLVLDGTSAIAQVTLDCYADSYSGDRAPLADGNSTAYVNSLRIDPEYEGKGHVSRLMETMERWTKEQGFTRLTIGAEAVQTRNLSIYFHWGYTDFVMAEENDGALVLFYSKKL
;
A
#
# COMPACT_ATOMS: atom_id res chain seq x y z
N MET A 1 -22.52 -3.88 4.02
CA MET A 1 -22.29 -2.43 3.88
C MET A 1 -20.80 -2.17 3.66
N ILE A 2 -20.47 -1.47 2.64
CA ILE A 2 -19.07 -1.18 2.28
C ILE A 2 -18.58 0.08 3.00
N CYS A 3 -17.42 -0.03 3.63
CA CYS A 3 -16.77 1.07 4.35
C CYS A 3 -15.32 1.23 3.90
N TYR A 4 -14.87 2.46 3.68
CA TYR A 4 -13.49 2.82 3.31
C TYR A 4 -12.89 3.59 4.47
N LYS A 5 -11.84 3.09 5.09
CA LYS A 5 -11.29 3.70 6.31
C LYS A 5 -9.83 3.35 6.57
N LYS A 6 -9.19 4.15 7.41
CA LYS A 6 -7.94 3.77 8.04
C LYS A 6 -8.19 2.62 9.01
N ALA A 7 -7.38 1.57 8.93
CA ALA A 7 -7.48 0.40 9.77
C ALA A 7 -7.19 0.72 11.24
N THR A 8 -7.93 0.10 12.14
CA THR A 8 -7.50 -0.05 13.52
C THR A 8 -6.48 -1.18 13.63
N LEU A 9 -5.72 -1.24 14.72
CA LEU A 9 -4.78 -2.35 14.94
C LEU A 9 -5.49 -3.70 15.03
N GLU A 10 -6.68 -3.73 15.62
CA GLU A 10 -7.51 -4.94 15.71
C GLU A 10 -7.96 -5.43 14.33
N GLU A 11 -8.42 -4.53 13.46
CA GLU A 11 -8.81 -4.86 12.09
C GLU A 11 -7.61 -5.35 11.27
N LEU A 12 -6.45 -4.73 11.45
CA LEU A 12 -5.23 -5.14 10.79
C LEU A 12 -4.74 -6.51 11.29
N GLU A 13 -4.82 -6.77 12.58
CA GLU A 13 -4.50 -8.07 13.15
C GLU A 13 -5.40 -9.18 12.60
N ALA A 14 -6.71 -8.94 12.55
CA ALA A 14 -7.67 -9.89 11.98
C ALA A 14 -7.40 -10.20 10.51
N LEU A 15 -7.03 -9.19 9.72
CA LEU A 15 -6.65 -9.36 8.31
C LEU A 15 -5.43 -10.29 8.18
N TRP A 16 -4.38 -10.06 8.95
CA TRP A 16 -3.18 -10.88 8.91
C TRP A 16 -3.40 -12.28 9.45
N ASP A 17 -4.25 -12.47 10.45
CA ASP A 17 -4.62 -13.79 10.97
C ASP A 17 -5.35 -14.62 9.92
N ARG A 18 -6.24 -14.00 9.13
CA ARG A 18 -6.86 -14.64 7.97
C ARG A 18 -5.81 -15.07 6.95
N ASP A 19 -4.90 -14.17 6.59
CA ASP A 19 -3.87 -14.45 5.59
C ASP A 19 -2.92 -15.57 6.04
N ILE A 20 -2.57 -15.62 7.32
CA ILE A 20 -1.78 -16.71 7.90
C ILE A 20 -2.54 -18.05 7.80
N ALA A 21 -3.82 -18.05 8.12
CA ALA A 21 -4.65 -19.25 8.03
C ALA A 21 -4.80 -19.76 6.59
N GLU A 22 -4.87 -18.87 5.62
CA GLU A 22 -4.96 -19.19 4.18
C GLU A 22 -3.61 -19.64 3.58
N ASN A 23 -2.48 -19.38 4.26
CA ASN A 23 -1.14 -19.73 3.81
C ASN A 23 -0.38 -20.54 4.87
N PRO A 24 -0.88 -21.72 5.25
CA PRO A 24 -0.28 -22.53 6.31
C PRO A 24 1.16 -22.95 5.95
N GLY A 25 2.05 -22.85 6.93
CA GLY A 25 3.46 -23.22 6.77
C GLY A 25 4.36 -22.19 6.13
N ASP A 26 3.83 -21.04 5.69
CA ASP A 26 4.63 -19.94 5.17
C ASP A 26 4.99 -18.94 6.29
N ALA A 27 6.21 -19.09 6.82
CA ALA A 27 6.70 -18.26 7.92
C ALA A 27 6.82 -16.75 7.58
N ARG A 28 6.80 -16.39 6.29
CA ARG A 28 6.87 -14.98 5.86
C ARG A 28 5.66 -14.19 6.35
N TYR A 29 4.46 -14.78 6.34
CA TYR A 29 3.22 -14.11 6.76
C TYR A 29 3.25 -13.68 8.22
N LEU A 30 3.83 -14.49 9.11
CA LEU A 30 3.98 -14.13 10.52
C LEU A 30 4.96 -12.96 10.70
N ARG A 31 6.06 -12.93 9.94
CA ARG A 31 7.00 -11.80 9.95
C ARG A 31 6.36 -10.53 9.42
N TRP A 32 5.61 -10.63 8.33
CA TRP A 32 4.88 -9.49 7.76
C TRP A 32 3.83 -8.96 8.74
N LYS A 33 3.05 -9.83 9.38
CA LYS A 33 2.10 -9.43 10.42
C LYS A 33 2.79 -8.59 11.50
N ARG A 34 3.87 -9.08 12.06
CA ARG A 34 4.62 -8.39 13.12
C ARG A 34 5.12 -7.02 12.64
N SER A 35 5.69 -6.96 11.45
CA SER A 35 6.21 -5.73 10.87
C SER A 35 5.09 -4.70 10.62
N PHE A 36 4.02 -5.10 9.98
CA PHE A 36 2.90 -4.21 9.68
C PHE A 36 2.21 -3.69 10.95
N LEU A 37 1.97 -4.55 11.93
CA LEU A 37 1.39 -4.12 13.21
C LEU A 37 2.28 -3.12 13.93
N HIS A 38 3.58 -3.41 14.03
CA HIS A 38 4.54 -2.51 14.69
C HIS A 38 4.62 -1.16 13.99
N ARG A 39 4.71 -1.15 12.68
CA ARG A 39 4.82 0.09 11.88
C ARG A 39 3.54 0.93 11.93
N ASN A 40 2.37 0.31 11.92
CA ASN A 40 1.10 1.00 12.12
C ASN A 40 0.98 1.54 13.55
N LEU A 41 1.42 0.79 14.56
CA LEU A 41 1.42 1.22 15.95
C LEU A 41 2.31 2.45 16.18
N THR A 42 3.49 2.47 15.55
CA THR A 42 4.49 3.54 15.72
C THR A 42 4.28 4.72 14.78
N GLY A 43 3.28 4.70 13.91
CA GLY A 43 3.02 5.75 12.92
C GLY A 43 3.98 5.79 11.73
N ARG A 44 4.82 4.77 11.57
CA ARG A 44 5.73 4.65 10.39
C ARG A 44 4.99 4.22 9.15
N SER A 45 3.87 3.54 9.31
CA SER A 45 2.95 3.17 8.25
C SER A 45 1.51 3.45 8.68
N ALA A 46 0.64 3.60 7.68
CA ALA A 46 -0.80 3.66 7.87
C ALA A 46 -1.46 2.73 6.85
N THR A 47 -2.27 1.79 7.31
CA THR A 47 -3.01 0.87 6.45
C THR A 47 -4.46 1.31 6.34
N PHE A 48 -5.00 1.25 5.13
CA PHE A 48 -6.39 1.57 4.82
C PHE A 48 -7.08 0.33 4.29
N LEU A 49 -8.34 0.15 4.65
CA LEU A 49 -9.13 -1.02 4.32
C LEU A 49 -10.43 -0.63 3.62
N VAL A 50 -10.88 -1.52 2.75
CA VAL A 50 -12.28 -1.63 2.37
C VAL A 50 -12.86 -2.77 3.17
N LEU A 51 -13.89 -2.48 3.93
CA LEU A 51 -14.63 -3.49 4.71
C LEU A 51 -15.99 -3.75 4.07
N ASP A 52 -16.35 -5.02 3.93
CA ASP A 52 -17.72 -5.45 3.72
C ASP A 52 -18.23 -6.07 5.02
N GLY A 53 -19.07 -5.33 5.73
CA GLY A 53 -19.37 -5.66 7.13
C GLY A 53 -18.11 -5.60 7.99
N THR A 54 -17.69 -6.75 8.52
CA THR A 54 -16.46 -6.90 9.32
C THR A 54 -15.29 -7.49 8.54
N SER A 55 -15.50 -7.87 7.28
CA SER A 55 -14.49 -8.52 6.45
C SER A 55 -13.70 -7.49 5.65
N ALA A 56 -12.37 -7.51 5.78
CA ALA A 56 -11.50 -6.71 4.92
C ALA A 56 -11.40 -7.36 3.53
N ILE A 57 -11.85 -6.65 2.50
CA ILE A 57 -11.88 -7.12 1.12
C ILE A 57 -10.82 -6.46 0.24
N ALA A 58 -10.25 -5.38 0.68
CA ALA A 58 -9.11 -4.70 0.03
C ALA A 58 -8.27 -3.95 1.06
N GLN A 59 -7.00 -3.75 0.73
CA GLN A 59 -6.08 -2.98 1.55
C GLN A 59 -5.10 -2.18 0.72
N VAL A 60 -4.60 -1.11 1.29
CA VAL A 60 -3.41 -0.38 0.86
C VAL A 60 -2.64 0.09 2.09
N THR A 61 -1.32 0.02 2.06
CA THR A 61 -0.48 0.54 3.13
C THR A 61 0.34 1.71 2.61
N LEU A 62 0.34 2.78 3.38
CA LEU A 62 1.18 3.94 3.17
C LEU A 62 2.41 3.83 4.06
N ASP A 63 3.60 3.81 3.46
CA ASP A 63 4.87 3.83 4.19
C ASP A 63 5.44 5.25 4.20
N CYS A 64 5.60 5.81 5.38
CA CYS A 64 6.04 7.19 5.55
C CYS A 64 7.56 7.35 5.56
N TYR A 65 8.31 6.27 5.81
CA TYR A 65 9.77 6.30 5.96
C TYR A 65 10.44 5.22 5.10
N ALA A 66 11.49 5.61 4.37
CA ALA A 66 12.24 4.72 3.49
C ALA A 66 13.19 3.76 4.20
N ASP A 67 13.50 3.99 5.46
CA ASP A 67 14.40 3.15 6.27
C ASP A 67 13.87 1.73 6.52
N SER A 68 12.64 1.47 6.13
CA SER A 68 12.08 0.12 6.13
C SER A 68 12.54 -0.74 4.95
N TYR A 69 13.27 -0.16 4.01
CA TYR A 69 13.74 -0.83 2.81
C TYR A 69 15.25 -0.88 2.77
N SER A 70 15.79 -1.98 2.28
CA SER A 70 17.20 -2.10 1.96
C SER A 70 17.49 -1.38 0.64
N GLY A 71 18.64 -0.71 0.53
CA GLY A 71 19.11 -0.08 -0.70
C GLY A 71 18.67 1.37 -0.89
N ASP A 72 18.77 1.86 -2.14
CA ASP A 72 18.61 3.27 -2.50
C ASP A 72 17.14 3.69 -2.72
N ARG A 73 16.25 3.25 -1.84
CA ARG A 73 14.82 3.59 -1.92
C ARG A 73 14.44 4.89 -1.20
N ALA A 74 15.44 5.65 -0.74
CA ALA A 74 15.22 6.93 -0.07
C ALA A 74 14.31 7.93 -0.83
N PRO A 75 14.31 7.97 -2.19
CA PRO A 75 13.40 8.84 -2.92
C PRO A 75 11.91 8.49 -2.78
N LEU A 76 11.58 7.29 -2.31
CA LEU A 76 10.19 6.82 -2.23
C LEU A 76 9.43 7.36 -1.02
N ALA A 77 10.12 7.63 0.10
CA ALA A 77 9.53 8.15 1.32
C ALA A 77 10.59 8.85 2.17
N ASP A 78 10.27 10.01 2.75
CA ASP A 78 11.22 10.83 3.52
C ASP A 78 10.77 11.12 4.97
N GLY A 79 9.62 10.60 5.38
CA GLY A 79 9.07 10.85 6.72
C GLY A 79 8.42 12.21 6.91
N ASN A 80 8.39 13.05 5.89
CA ASN A 80 7.97 14.45 6.00
C ASN A 80 7.03 14.88 4.86
N SER A 81 7.48 14.80 3.62
CA SER A 81 6.74 15.33 2.46
C SER A 81 6.33 14.26 1.46
N THR A 82 7.05 13.16 1.39
CA THR A 82 6.84 12.06 0.45
C THR A 82 6.61 10.75 1.18
N ALA A 83 5.58 10.01 0.76
CA ALA A 83 5.27 8.69 1.28
C ALA A 83 5.08 7.68 0.14
N TYR A 84 5.26 6.40 0.43
CA TYR A 84 5.24 5.32 -0.52
C TYR A 84 3.99 4.45 -0.36
N VAL A 85 3.28 4.23 -1.46
CA VAL A 85 2.12 3.34 -1.53
C VAL A 85 2.58 1.90 -1.71
N ASN A 86 2.27 1.06 -0.74
CA ASN A 86 2.71 -0.33 -0.67
C ASN A 86 1.52 -1.27 -0.46
N SER A 87 1.69 -2.54 -0.80
CA SER A 87 0.76 -3.63 -0.47
C SER A 87 -0.70 -3.37 -0.88
N LEU A 88 -0.90 -2.79 -2.07
CA LEU A 88 -2.24 -2.61 -2.64
C LEU A 88 -2.76 -3.95 -3.15
N ARG A 89 -3.87 -4.40 -2.60
CA ARG A 89 -4.55 -5.64 -3.03
C ARG A 89 -6.04 -5.60 -2.79
N ILE A 90 -6.77 -6.43 -3.54
CA ILE A 90 -8.21 -6.62 -3.42
C ILE A 90 -8.54 -8.10 -3.60
N ASP A 91 -9.55 -8.58 -2.89
CA ASP A 91 -10.07 -9.92 -3.08
C ASP A 91 -10.70 -10.04 -4.48
N PRO A 92 -10.40 -11.11 -5.25
CA PRO A 92 -10.77 -11.19 -6.68
C PRO A 92 -12.26 -11.00 -6.98
N GLU A 93 -13.14 -11.47 -6.10
CA GLU A 93 -14.61 -11.35 -6.26
C GLU A 93 -15.13 -9.91 -6.16
N TYR A 94 -14.31 -8.99 -5.66
CA TYR A 94 -14.65 -7.56 -5.54
C TYR A 94 -13.97 -6.68 -6.59
N GLU A 95 -13.15 -7.26 -7.46
CA GLU A 95 -12.48 -6.52 -8.54
C GLU A 95 -13.48 -5.90 -9.53
N GLY A 96 -13.07 -4.81 -10.18
CA GLY A 96 -13.84 -4.15 -11.23
C GLY A 96 -15.04 -3.35 -10.75
N LYS A 97 -15.22 -3.17 -9.44
CA LYS A 97 -16.37 -2.46 -8.84
C LYS A 97 -16.03 -1.05 -8.31
N GLY A 98 -14.80 -0.59 -8.58
CA GLY A 98 -14.33 0.74 -8.16
C GLY A 98 -13.85 0.84 -6.72
N HIS A 99 -13.76 -0.27 -5.99
CA HIS A 99 -13.36 -0.26 -4.58
C HIS A 99 -11.92 0.23 -4.38
N VAL A 100 -11.00 -0.21 -5.24
CA VAL A 100 -9.58 0.18 -5.13
C VAL A 100 -9.41 1.69 -5.39
N SER A 101 -10.09 2.24 -6.38
CA SER A 101 -10.04 3.69 -6.66
C SER A 101 -10.51 4.52 -5.46
N ARG A 102 -11.63 4.13 -4.85
CA ARG A 102 -12.15 4.82 -3.65
C ARG A 102 -11.25 4.64 -2.42
N LEU A 103 -10.62 3.47 -2.29
CA LEU A 103 -9.65 3.23 -1.24
C LEU A 103 -8.43 4.14 -1.41
N MET A 104 -7.92 4.28 -2.64
CA MET A 104 -6.82 5.18 -2.96
C MET A 104 -7.18 6.64 -2.66
N GLU A 105 -8.36 7.09 -3.06
CA GLU A 105 -8.84 8.45 -2.74
C GLU A 105 -8.91 8.69 -1.23
N THR A 106 -9.37 7.70 -0.46
CA THR A 106 -9.44 7.78 1.01
C THR A 106 -8.04 7.92 1.62
N MET A 107 -7.10 7.11 1.17
CA MET A 107 -5.72 7.15 1.61
C MET A 107 -5.03 8.47 1.21
N GLU A 108 -5.19 8.90 -0.05
CA GLU A 108 -4.60 10.15 -0.55
C GLU A 108 -5.10 11.39 0.21
N ARG A 109 -6.39 11.46 0.51
CA ARG A 109 -6.98 12.54 1.30
C ARG A 109 -6.38 12.59 2.70
N TRP A 110 -6.34 11.45 3.39
CA TRP A 110 -5.72 11.37 4.71
C TRP A 110 -4.24 11.78 4.66
N THR A 111 -3.50 11.31 3.67
CA THR A 111 -2.08 11.62 3.50
C THR A 111 -1.84 13.11 3.33
N LYS A 112 -2.67 13.77 2.53
CA LYS A 112 -2.63 15.23 2.35
C LYS A 112 -2.95 15.97 3.64
N GLU A 113 -3.94 15.52 4.40
CA GLU A 113 -4.30 16.07 5.71
C GLU A 113 -3.17 15.95 6.74
N GLN A 114 -2.31 14.92 6.62
CA GLN A 114 -1.11 14.76 7.46
C GLN A 114 0.07 15.66 7.04
N GLY A 115 -0.08 16.44 5.98
CA GLY A 115 0.95 17.38 5.50
C GLY A 115 1.87 16.83 4.42
N PHE A 116 1.66 15.61 3.94
CA PHE A 116 2.40 15.07 2.80
C PHE A 116 1.95 15.76 1.50
N THR A 117 2.89 15.97 0.60
CA THR A 117 2.65 16.67 -0.67
C THR A 117 2.88 15.78 -1.90
N ARG A 118 3.41 14.58 -1.70
CA ARG A 118 3.78 13.67 -2.78
C ARG A 118 3.62 12.22 -2.34
N LEU A 119 3.12 11.41 -3.27
CA LEU A 119 3.07 9.96 -3.14
C LEU A 119 3.88 9.29 -4.23
N THR A 120 4.48 8.15 -3.91
CA THR A 120 5.16 7.27 -4.85
C THR A 120 4.51 5.90 -4.87
N ILE A 121 4.56 5.23 -6.02
CA ILE A 121 4.05 3.87 -6.21
C ILE A 121 4.93 3.16 -7.24
N GLY A 122 5.06 1.84 -7.13
CA GLY A 122 5.87 1.05 -8.05
C GLY A 122 5.13 -0.17 -8.57
N ALA A 123 5.52 -0.60 -9.77
CA ALA A 123 5.12 -1.87 -10.36
C ALA A 123 6.24 -2.41 -11.25
N GLU A 124 6.27 -3.73 -11.44
CA GLU A 124 7.14 -4.33 -12.44
C GLU A 124 6.80 -3.80 -13.84
N ALA A 125 7.83 -3.56 -14.65
CA ALA A 125 7.65 -3.02 -16.01
C ALA A 125 6.77 -3.90 -16.91
N VAL A 126 6.73 -5.20 -16.64
CA VAL A 126 5.87 -6.15 -17.36
C VAL A 126 4.40 -6.09 -16.93
N GLN A 127 4.12 -5.50 -15.77
CA GLN A 127 2.75 -5.30 -15.26
C GLN A 127 2.12 -4.05 -15.86
N THR A 128 1.97 -4.04 -17.18
CA THR A 128 1.51 -2.85 -17.93
C THR A 128 0.10 -2.42 -17.55
N ARG A 129 -0.77 -3.35 -17.15
CA ARG A 129 -2.11 -3.02 -16.63
C ARG A 129 -2.02 -2.21 -15.35
N ASN A 130 -1.18 -2.60 -14.39
CA ASN A 130 -1.00 -1.87 -13.14
C ASN A 130 -0.43 -0.48 -13.39
N LEU A 131 0.60 -0.37 -14.25
CA LEU A 131 1.18 0.92 -14.62
C LEU A 131 0.14 1.84 -15.27
N SER A 132 -0.69 1.31 -16.18
CA SER A 132 -1.76 2.06 -16.83
C SER A 132 -2.78 2.60 -15.82
N ILE A 133 -3.14 1.81 -14.82
CA ILE A 133 -4.04 2.23 -13.74
C ILE A 133 -3.39 3.34 -12.90
N TYR A 134 -2.12 3.19 -12.55
CA TYR A 134 -1.38 4.20 -11.77
C TYR A 134 -1.27 5.52 -12.52
N PHE A 135 -1.00 5.48 -13.83
CA PHE A 135 -0.99 6.67 -14.68
C PHE A 135 -2.36 7.34 -14.72
N HIS A 136 -3.43 6.56 -14.83
CA HIS A 136 -4.80 7.08 -14.79
C HIS A 136 -5.11 7.78 -13.44
N TRP A 137 -4.56 7.29 -12.34
CA TRP A 137 -4.70 7.92 -11.03
C TRP A 137 -3.78 9.15 -10.84
N GLY A 138 -2.92 9.46 -11.80
CA GLY A 138 -2.04 10.63 -11.78
C GLY A 138 -0.62 10.37 -11.27
N TYR A 139 -0.21 9.14 -11.09
CA TYR A 139 1.18 8.77 -10.77
C TYR A 139 1.99 8.73 -12.07
N THR A 140 2.38 9.90 -12.56
CA THR A 140 2.95 10.06 -13.91
C THR A 140 4.40 10.55 -13.93
N ASP A 141 4.90 11.05 -12.80
CA ASP A 141 6.28 11.55 -12.71
C ASP A 141 7.23 10.41 -12.35
N PHE A 142 8.12 10.05 -13.26
CA PHE A 142 9.12 9.00 -13.02
C PHE A 142 10.06 9.37 -11.89
N VAL A 143 10.29 8.43 -10.96
CA VAL A 143 11.16 8.61 -9.80
C VAL A 143 12.45 7.82 -9.93
N MET A 144 12.35 6.51 -10.10
CA MET A 144 13.48 5.60 -10.20
C MET A 144 13.07 4.25 -10.77
N ALA A 145 14.06 3.47 -11.17
CA ALA A 145 13.92 2.08 -11.54
C ALA A 145 14.86 1.23 -10.69
N GLU A 146 14.46 0.00 -10.41
CA GLU A 146 15.24 -0.95 -9.61
C GLU A 146 15.11 -2.34 -10.18
N GLU A 147 16.20 -3.11 -10.23
CA GLU A 147 16.13 -4.55 -10.46
C GLU A 147 15.95 -5.28 -9.14
N ASN A 148 14.91 -6.11 -9.07
CA ASN A 148 14.62 -6.94 -7.92
C ASN A 148 14.30 -8.36 -8.38
N ASP A 149 15.12 -9.33 -7.98
CA ASP A 149 14.99 -10.74 -8.36
C ASP A 149 14.82 -10.96 -9.87
N GLY A 150 15.58 -10.20 -10.68
CA GLY A 150 15.53 -10.28 -12.15
C GLY A 150 14.36 -9.52 -12.79
N ALA A 151 13.50 -8.88 -12.02
CA ALA A 151 12.42 -8.04 -12.51
C ALA A 151 12.80 -6.55 -12.43
N LEU A 152 12.48 -5.79 -13.48
CA LEU A 152 12.61 -4.34 -13.49
C LEU A 152 11.36 -3.73 -12.86
N VAL A 153 11.53 -3.00 -11.76
CA VAL A 153 10.45 -2.27 -11.08
C VAL A 153 10.59 -0.78 -11.38
N LEU A 154 9.49 -0.17 -11.81
CA LEU A 154 9.41 1.25 -12.14
C LEU A 154 8.59 1.97 -11.06
N PHE A 155 9.11 3.09 -10.57
CA PHE A 155 8.46 3.92 -9.55
C PHE A 155 8.08 5.28 -10.12
N TYR A 156 6.85 5.68 -9.85
CA TYR A 156 6.28 6.95 -10.27
C TYR A 156 5.69 7.71 -9.10
N SER A 157 5.57 9.02 -9.24
CA SER A 157 5.00 9.87 -8.21
C SER A 157 3.82 10.69 -8.69
N LYS A 158 3.03 11.11 -7.70
CA LYS A 158 1.88 12.01 -7.83
C LYS A 158 2.01 13.14 -6.80
N LYS A 159 1.78 14.37 -7.21
CA LYS A 159 1.60 15.49 -6.29
C LYS A 159 0.18 15.47 -5.70
N LEU A 160 0.11 15.68 -4.40
CA LEU A 160 -1.16 15.78 -3.69
C LEU A 160 -1.73 17.19 -3.64
#